data_45efabab28861c6acdceba669b0282fd
#
_entry.id   45efabab28861c6acdceba669b0282fd
#
_cell.length_a   1.000
_cell.length_b   1.000
_cell.length_c   1.000
_cell.angle_alpha   90.00
_cell.angle_beta   90.00
_cell.angle_gamma   90.00
#
_symmetry.space_group_name_H-M   'P 1'
#
loop_
_entity.id
_entity.type
_entity.pdbx_description
1 polymer ?
#
loop_
_entity_poly.entity_id
_entity_poly.type
_entity_poly.pdbx_seq_one_letter_code
_entity_poly.pdbx_strand_id
1 'polypeptide(L)'
;MAVNKKKNKVAVMFGGVSPEHEVSVITGLQVVENIDRKVFTPYAILLNKQGIFEYYKGLKNRRGYVKIKPNAVNFGRDKKGSFFQTTGLLKEKIYIDAAYLAFHGGNGESGQLQGFLETLDIPYTSPNVESSVITMNKVITKQILSSNGISTVEGVSVRDEDIKKNVDEVIKNTKIKLPAIIKPAHLGSSIGINIAKTKVELKKYLLEASHIDPEILIEKLISNFEEYNISVRRIKGKIGASEVERPISKDQILSFTDKYQRGGKKSGGMASLSRELPAKIDKILEEKLKKLAVEVFRLIRAKGMIRIDFMVSADKIYVTEVNPIPGSMSYYLWEASGVSFREQITDLIDQAIADFSEKQSKRVDYRSDIVEKFITHNIDH
;
A
#
# COMPACT_ATOMS: atom_id res chain seq x y z
N MET A 1 -0.45 -37.83 -20.10
CA MET A 1 -0.56 -36.58 -20.88
C MET A 1 -0.72 -35.42 -19.87
N ALA A 2 0.24 -34.51 -19.80
CA ALA A 2 0.13 -33.35 -18.93
C ALA A 2 -1.00 -32.45 -19.46
N VAL A 3 -2.10 -32.33 -18.72
CA VAL A 3 -3.17 -31.38 -19.02
C VAL A 3 -2.52 -30.00 -19.06
N ASN A 4 -2.48 -29.37 -20.22
CA ASN A 4 -1.94 -28.02 -20.41
C ASN A 4 -2.86 -27.04 -19.69
N LYS A 5 -2.67 -26.86 -18.37
CA LYS A 5 -3.48 -25.98 -17.53
C LYS A 5 -3.34 -24.56 -18.08
N LYS A 6 -4.45 -23.96 -18.51
CA LYS A 6 -4.50 -22.60 -19.05
C LYS A 6 -3.88 -21.65 -18.02
N LYS A 7 -2.88 -20.89 -18.42
CA LYS A 7 -2.22 -19.92 -17.53
C LYS A 7 -3.14 -18.74 -17.24
N ASN A 8 -3.24 -18.36 -15.98
CA ASN A 8 -3.96 -17.15 -15.61
C ASN A 8 -3.27 -15.90 -16.18
N LYS A 9 -4.06 -15.00 -16.74
CA LYS A 9 -3.63 -13.74 -17.32
C LYS A 9 -3.62 -12.66 -16.23
N VAL A 10 -2.46 -12.11 -15.90
CA VAL A 10 -2.27 -11.20 -14.79
C VAL A 10 -1.83 -9.84 -15.29
N ALA A 11 -2.61 -8.80 -15.00
CA ALA A 11 -2.18 -7.41 -15.18
C ALA A 11 -1.24 -7.03 -14.03
N VAL A 12 0.05 -6.85 -14.30
CA VAL A 12 1.01 -6.28 -13.34
C VAL A 12 0.92 -4.78 -13.46
N MET A 13 0.30 -4.14 -12.47
CA MET A 13 -0.03 -2.72 -12.49
C MET A 13 0.88 -1.94 -11.53
N PHE A 14 1.45 -0.81 -11.99
CA PHE A 14 2.41 0.00 -11.25
C PHE A 14 2.40 1.46 -11.72
N GLY A 15 3.21 2.34 -11.09
CA GLY A 15 3.28 3.78 -11.39
C GLY A 15 2.36 4.58 -10.47
N GLY A 16 1.39 5.30 -11.02
CA GLY A 16 0.40 6.09 -10.27
C GLY A 16 0.69 7.59 -10.23
N VAL A 17 -0.36 8.36 -9.94
CA VAL A 17 -0.26 9.81 -9.71
C VAL A 17 0.14 10.03 -8.25
N SER A 18 1.44 9.98 -7.99
CA SER A 18 2.01 10.00 -6.64
C SER A 18 3.43 10.56 -6.66
N PRO A 19 3.90 11.21 -5.58
CA PRO A 19 5.31 11.52 -5.40
C PRO A 19 6.22 10.29 -5.43
N GLU A 20 5.67 9.10 -5.15
CA GLU A 20 6.36 7.81 -5.12
C GLU A 20 6.27 7.04 -6.46
N HIS A 21 5.86 7.71 -7.55
CA HIS A 21 5.72 7.11 -8.89
C HIS A 21 6.94 6.28 -9.32
N GLU A 22 8.12 6.83 -9.20
CA GLU A 22 9.37 6.16 -9.63
C GLU A 22 9.65 4.90 -8.79
N VAL A 23 9.36 4.95 -7.49
CA VAL A 23 9.48 3.79 -6.59
C VAL A 23 8.52 2.69 -7.02
N SER A 24 7.29 3.07 -7.36
CA SER A 24 6.26 2.17 -7.89
C SER A 24 6.70 1.53 -9.21
N VAL A 25 7.31 2.29 -10.12
CA VAL A 25 7.87 1.74 -11.38
C VAL A 25 8.96 0.70 -11.09
N ILE A 26 9.89 1.00 -10.17
CA ILE A 26 10.95 0.05 -9.79
C ILE A 26 10.35 -1.25 -9.24
N THR A 27 9.39 -1.15 -8.30
CA THR A 27 8.72 -2.32 -7.73
C THR A 27 7.95 -3.11 -8.78
N GLY A 28 7.22 -2.45 -9.68
CA GLY A 28 6.51 -3.10 -10.78
C GLY A 28 7.44 -3.87 -11.72
N LEU A 29 8.59 -3.30 -12.06
CA LEU A 29 9.60 -3.96 -12.88
C LEU A 29 10.20 -5.17 -12.16
N GLN A 30 10.44 -5.10 -10.84
CA GLN A 30 10.87 -6.24 -10.04
C GLN A 30 9.85 -7.39 -10.10
N VAL A 31 8.55 -7.06 -10.01
CA VAL A 31 7.47 -8.07 -10.15
C VAL A 31 7.45 -8.67 -11.55
N VAL A 32 7.52 -7.84 -12.60
CA VAL A 32 7.55 -8.31 -14.01
C VAL A 32 8.74 -9.25 -14.29
N GLU A 33 9.89 -9.00 -13.66
CA GLU A 33 11.09 -9.84 -13.79
C GLU A 33 10.94 -11.19 -13.05
N ASN A 34 10.22 -11.22 -11.92
CA ASN A 34 10.18 -12.38 -11.02
C ASN A 34 8.90 -13.22 -11.13
N ILE A 35 7.82 -12.72 -11.75
CA ILE A 35 6.59 -13.49 -11.90
C ILE A 35 6.80 -14.81 -12.67
N ASP A 36 6.25 -15.91 -12.16
CA ASP A 36 6.41 -17.22 -12.78
C ASP A 36 5.64 -17.34 -14.10
N ARG A 37 6.35 -17.22 -15.21
CA ARG A 37 5.78 -17.32 -16.56
C ARG A 37 5.41 -18.75 -16.97
N LYS A 38 5.74 -19.75 -16.15
CA LYS A 38 5.22 -21.13 -16.35
C LYS A 38 3.76 -21.23 -15.91
N VAL A 39 3.37 -20.45 -14.89
CA VAL A 39 2.04 -20.45 -14.27
C VAL A 39 1.17 -19.30 -14.78
N PHE A 40 1.77 -18.12 -15.00
CA PHE A 40 1.05 -16.91 -15.37
C PHE A 40 1.45 -16.35 -16.74
N THR A 41 0.53 -15.60 -17.36
CA THR A 41 0.81 -14.75 -18.51
C THR A 41 0.71 -13.28 -18.05
N PRO A 42 1.85 -12.61 -17.74
CA PRO A 42 1.83 -11.23 -17.25
C PRO A 42 1.67 -10.21 -18.38
N TYR A 43 0.91 -9.16 -18.07
CA TYR A 43 0.73 -7.96 -18.87
C TYR A 43 1.13 -6.75 -18.03
N ALA A 44 2.19 -6.03 -18.43
CA ALA A 44 2.70 -4.89 -17.68
C ALA A 44 1.90 -3.63 -18.02
N ILE A 45 1.22 -3.06 -17.03
CA ILE A 45 0.36 -1.88 -17.14
C ILE A 45 0.91 -0.78 -16.23
N LEU A 46 1.38 0.30 -16.81
CA LEU A 46 1.75 1.52 -16.08
C LEU A 46 0.54 2.45 -15.98
N LEU A 47 0.27 2.96 -14.79
CA LEU A 47 -0.51 4.18 -14.61
C LEU A 47 0.46 5.36 -14.62
N ASN A 48 0.45 6.18 -15.67
CA ASN A 48 1.39 7.28 -15.79
C ASN A 48 1.03 8.47 -14.88
N LYS A 49 1.90 9.49 -14.85
CA LYS A 49 1.71 10.70 -14.01
C LYS A 49 0.50 11.56 -14.41
N GLN A 50 -0.06 11.33 -15.59
CA GLN A 50 -1.27 11.97 -16.10
C GLN A 50 -2.55 11.17 -15.81
N GLY A 51 -2.43 10.00 -15.14
CA GLY A 51 -3.57 9.14 -14.81
C GLY A 51 -4.02 8.26 -15.98
N ILE A 52 -3.19 8.06 -17.01
CA ILE A 52 -3.50 7.20 -18.16
C ILE A 52 -2.87 5.83 -17.96
N PHE A 53 -3.63 4.76 -18.17
CA PHE A 53 -3.11 3.40 -18.19
C PHE A 53 -2.40 3.11 -19.52
N GLU A 54 -1.19 2.57 -19.44
CA GLU A 54 -0.32 2.29 -20.57
C GLU A 54 0.18 0.84 -20.54
N TYR A 55 -0.09 0.09 -21.59
CA TYR A 55 0.34 -1.29 -21.76
C TYR A 55 1.69 -1.39 -22.45
N TYR A 56 2.66 -1.99 -21.77
CA TYR A 56 3.99 -2.28 -22.31
C TYR A 56 4.01 -3.70 -22.89
N LYS A 57 3.62 -3.83 -24.16
CA LYS A 57 3.47 -5.14 -24.84
C LYS A 57 4.79 -5.92 -24.84
N GLY A 58 4.77 -7.11 -24.26
CA GLY A 58 5.92 -8.01 -24.23
C GLY A 58 7.04 -7.62 -23.26
N LEU A 59 6.78 -6.71 -22.31
CA LEU A 59 7.76 -6.34 -21.28
C LEU A 59 8.14 -7.54 -20.42
N LYS A 60 9.46 -7.80 -20.32
CA LYS A 60 10.01 -8.93 -19.54
C LYS A 60 10.96 -8.49 -18.44
N ASN A 61 11.59 -7.33 -18.58
CA ASN A 61 12.61 -6.83 -17.66
C ASN A 61 12.80 -5.31 -17.80
N ARG A 62 13.56 -4.73 -16.88
CA ARG A 62 13.88 -3.28 -16.83
C ARG A 62 14.51 -2.72 -18.11
N ARG A 63 15.30 -3.52 -18.86
CA ARG A 63 15.90 -3.06 -20.14
C ARG A 63 14.84 -2.87 -21.22
N GLY A 64 13.79 -3.71 -21.20
CA GLY A 64 12.65 -3.57 -22.11
C GLY A 64 11.82 -2.33 -21.83
N TYR A 65 11.71 -1.89 -20.58
CA TYR A 65 10.93 -0.72 -20.18
C TYR A 65 11.36 0.56 -20.91
N VAL A 66 12.66 0.77 -21.07
CA VAL A 66 13.22 1.94 -21.77
C VAL A 66 13.03 1.87 -23.29
N LYS A 67 12.90 0.66 -23.85
CA LYS A 67 12.87 0.43 -25.31
C LYS A 67 11.46 0.31 -25.89
N ILE A 68 10.49 -0.14 -25.07
CA ILE A 68 9.12 -0.38 -25.52
C ILE A 68 8.33 0.92 -25.48
N LYS A 69 7.72 1.30 -26.60
CA LYS A 69 6.71 2.36 -26.63
C LYS A 69 5.38 1.77 -26.16
N PRO A 70 4.78 2.27 -25.08
CA PRO A 70 3.53 1.75 -24.59
C PRO A 70 2.34 2.19 -25.43
N ASN A 71 1.23 1.47 -25.30
CA ASN A 71 -0.06 1.83 -25.85
C ASN A 71 -1.01 2.21 -24.72
N ALA A 72 -1.71 3.33 -24.83
CA ALA A 72 -2.77 3.67 -23.90
C ALA A 72 -3.88 2.60 -23.92
N VAL A 73 -4.45 2.29 -22.77
CA VAL A 73 -5.49 1.27 -22.62
C VAL A 73 -6.63 1.75 -21.75
N ASN A 74 -7.83 1.20 -22.02
CA ASN A 74 -9.00 1.34 -21.16
C ASN A 74 -9.36 -0.03 -20.60
N PHE A 75 -9.82 -0.06 -19.35
CA PHE A 75 -10.36 -1.24 -18.70
C PHE A 75 -11.88 -1.31 -18.90
N GLY A 76 -12.41 -2.51 -18.94
CA GLY A 76 -13.82 -2.74 -19.04
C GLY A 76 -14.21 -4.16 -18.67
N ARG A 77 -15.52 -4.42 -18.70
CA ARG A 77 -16.11 -5.74 -18.48
C ARG A 77 -17.21 -6.01 -19.48
N ASP A 78 -17.31 -7.24 -19.94
CA ASP A 78 -18.39 -7.74 -20.74
C ASP A 78 -18.85 -9.15 -20.28
N LYS A 79 -19.74 -9.80 -21.02
CA LYS A 79 -20.26 -11.15 -20.70
C LYS A 79 -19.18 -12.24 -20.61
N LYS A 80 -17.98 -12.01 -21.18
CA LYS A 80 -16.85 -12.96 -21.15
C LYS A 80 -15.91 -12.72 -19.97
N GLY A 81 -16.03 -11.57 -19.30
CA GLY A 81 -15.18 -11.20 -18.15
C GLY A 81 -14.56 -9.81 -18.27
N SER A 82 -13.62 -9.53 -17.41
CA SER A 82 -12.93 -8.26 -17.32
C SER A 82 -11.72 -8.22 -18.26
N PHE A 83 -11.48 -7.06 -18.85
CA PHE A 83 -10.44 -6.90 -19.87
C PHE A 83 -9.81 -5.51 -19.81
N PHE A 84 -8.65 -5.36 -20.44
CA PHE A 84 -8.19 -4.08 -20.94
C PHE A 84 -8.13 -4.10 -22.47
N GLN A 85 -8.26 -2.92 -23.07
CA GLN A 85 -8.26 -2.75 -24.52
C GLN A 85 -7.38 -1.58 -24.92
N THR A 86 -6.48 -1.79 -25.90
CA THR A 86 -5.67 -0.70 -26.46
C THR A 86 -6.54 0.34 -27.13
N THR A 87 -6.17 1.62 -27.00
CA THR A 87 -6.76 2.72 -27.75
C THR A 87 -6.06 2.84 -29.12
N GLY A 88 -6.72 3.35 -30.14
CA GLY A 88 -6.16 3.52 -31.48
C GLY A 88 -6.87 2.70 -32.55
N LEU A 89 -6.32 2.69 -33.77
CA LEU A 89 -6.96 2.06 -34.95
C LEU A 89 -7.05 0.53 -34.84
N LEU A 90 -5.99 -0.12 -34.35
CA LEU A 90 -5.96 -1.57 -34.13
C LEU A 90 -6.21 -1.86 -32.64
N LYS A 91 -7.47 -2.02 -32.28
CA LYS A 91 -7.88 -2.31 -30.91
C LYS A 91 -7.62 -3.77 -30.55
N GLU A 92 -6.69 -4.00 -29.60
CA GLU A 92 -6.44 -5.33 -29.03
C GLU A 92 -7.18 -5.44 -27.68
N LYS A 93 -8.13 -6.37 -27.55
CA LYS A 93 -8.85 -6.66 -26.30
C LYS A 93 -8.23 -7.88 -25.63
N ILE A 94 -7.78 -7.73 -24.38
CA ILE A 94 -7.12 -8.77 -23.61
C ILE A 94 -7.90 -8.97 -22.30
N TYR A 95 -8.50 -10.17 -22.14
CA TYR A 95 -9.14 -10.56 -20.89
C TYR A 95 -8.10 -10.91 -19.86
N ILE A 96 -8.35 -10.52 -18.59
CA ILE A 96 -7.45 -10.75 -17.46
C ILE A 96 -8.19 -11.47 -16.33
N ASP A 97 -7.46 -12.31 -15.61
CA ASP A 97 -8.00 -13.13 -14.52
C ASP A 97 -7.70 -12.52 -13.15
N ALA A 98 -6.65 -11.69 -13.05
CA ALA A 98 -6.26 -10.97 -11.84
C ALA A 98 -5.37 -9.76 -12.13
N ALA A 99 -5.24 -8.86 -11.15
CA ALA A 99 -4.29 -7.77 -11.14
C ALA A 99 -3.29 -7.93 -9.99
N TYR A 100 -2.00 -7.79 -10.28
CA TYR A 100 -0.95 -7.63 -9.27
C TYR A 100 -0.67 -6.15 -9.10
N LEU A 101 -0.87 -5.62 -7.89
CA LEU A 101 -0.71 -4.20 -7.60
C LEU A 101 0.66 -3.94 -6.97
N ALA A 102 1.50 -3.16 -7.65
CA ALA A 102 2.84 -2.77 -7.22
C ALA A 102 2.96 -1.24 -7.17
N PHE A 103 2.02 -0.59 -6.47
CA PHE A 103 1.95 0.86 -6.33
C PHE A 103 2.57 1.34 -5.02
N HIS A 104 2.96 2.61 -4.99
CA HIS A 104 3.36 3.30 -3.76
C HIS A 104 2.79 4.71 -3.76
N GLY A 105 2.08 5.02 -2.68
CA GLY A 105 1.41 6.29 -2.49
C GLY A 105 0.22 6.55 -3.42
N GLY A 106 -0.51 7.62 -3.16
CA GLY A 106 -1.60 8.11 -4.00
C GLY A 106 -2.70 7.10 -4.27
N ASN A 107 -3.30 7.20 -5.45
CA ASN A 107 -4.48 6.42 -5.85
C ASN A 107 -4.26 4.89 -5.87
N GLY A 108 -3.01 4.46 -5.95
CA GLY A 108 -2.66 3.04 -6.00
C GLY A 108 -2.76 2.34 -4.64
N GLU A 109 -2.61 3.08 -3.54
CA GLU A 109 -2.61 2.56 -2.17
C GLU A 109 -3.84 2.97 -1.34
N SER A 110 -4.51 4.07 -1.71
CA SER A 110 -5.55 4.70 -0.89
C SER A 110 -6.97 4.19 -1.12
N GLY A 111 -7.14 3.05 -1.80
CA GLY A 111 -8.44 2.41 -2.01
C GLY A 111 -9.13 2.76 -3.33
N GLN A 112 -8.73 3.84 -4.04
CA GLN A 112 -9.38 4.23 -5.29
C GLN A 112 -9.18 3.20 -6.41
N LEU A 113 -7.94 2.75 -6.62
CA LEU A 113 -7.65 1.72 -7.63
C LEU A 113 -8.29 0.39 -7.26
N GLN A 114 -8.31 0.04 -5.99
CA GLN A 114 -8.97 -1.15 -5.47
C GLN A 114 -10.48 -1.10 -5.77
N GLY A 115 -11.15 0.03 -5.51
CA GLY A 115 -12.56 0.23 -5.82
C GLY A 115 -12.86 0.17 -7.31
N PHE A 116 -11.98 0.72 -8.14
CA PHE A 116 -12.08 0.61 -9.60
C PHE A 116 -12.02 -0.85 -10.06
N LEU A 117 -11.08 -1.63 -9.54
CA LEU A 117 -10.94 -3.06 -9.87
C LEU A 117 -12.12 -3.89 -9.35
N GLU A 118 -12.64 -3.57 -8.15
CA GLU A 118 -13.84 -4.23 -7.61
C GLU A 118 -15.08 -3.97 -8.46
N THR A 119 -15.25 -2.76 -9.01
CA THR A 119 -16.35 -2.43 -9.93
C THR A 119 -16.30 -3.24 -11.22
N LEU A 120 -15.10 -3.61 -11.66
CA LEU A 120 -14.86 -4.43 -12.84
C LEU A 120 -14.80 -5.93 -12.54
N ASP A 121 -15.03 -6.37 -11.31
CA ASP A 121 -14.84 -7.74 -10.84
C ASP A 121 -13.46 -8.33 -11.21
N ILE A 122 -12.40 -7.55 -10.97
CA ILE A 122 -11.01 -7.98 -11.15
C ILE A 122 -10.41 -8.32 -9.78
N PRO A 123 -10.03 -9.56 -9.49
CA PRO A 123 -9.26 -9.92 -8.30
C PRO A 123 -7.92 -9.19 -8.26
N TYR A 124 -7.45 -8.78 -7.08
CA TYR A 124 -6.18 -8.04 -6.95
C TYR A 124 -5.42 -8.39 -5.66
N THR A 125 -4.10 -8.20 -5.66
CA THR A 125 -3.18 -8.72 -4.62
C THR A 125 -2.97 -7.82 -3.41
N SER A 126 -3.45 -6.56 -3.42
CA SER A 126 -3.29 -5.63 -2.29
C SER A 126 -4.38 -5.81 -1.22
N PRO A 127 -4.29 -5.11 -0.09
CA PRO A 127 -5.41 -4.91 0.82
C PRO A 127 -6.66 -4.41 0.08
N ASN A 128 -7.85 -4.73 0.61
CA ASN A 128 -9.12 -4.29 0.05
C ASN A 128 -9.33 -2.77 0.23
N VAL A 129 -10.41 -2.24 -0.35
CA VAL A 129 -10.75 -0.80 -0.26
C VAL A 129 -10.75 -0.30 1.18
N GLU A 130 -11.46 -1.01 2.08
CA GLU A 130 -11.60 -0.63 3.49
C GLU A 130 -10.24 -0.53 4.18
N SER A 131 -9.43 -1.58 4.13
CA SER A 131 -8.12 -1.58 4.79
C SER A 131 -7.11 -0.64 4.12
N SER A 132 -7.19 -0.43 2.81
CA SER A 132 -6.34 0.56 2.11
C SER A 132 -6.65 1.99 2.58
N VAL A 133 -7.93 2.37 2.69
CA VAL A 133 -8.33 3.68 3.22
C VAL A 133 -7.87 3.86 4.67
N ILE A 134 -8.08 2.86 5.52
CA ILE A 134 -7.65 2.89 6.93
C ILE A 134 -6.14 3.11 7.03
N THR A 135 -5.35 2.29 6.34
CA THR A 135 -3.89 2.28 6.49
C THR A 135 -3.21 3.50 5.87
N MET A 136 -3.80 4.09 4.83
CA MET A 136 -3.27 5.32 4.24
C MET A 136 -3.51 6.57 5.09
N ASN A 137 -4.50 6.57 5.98
CA ASN A 137 -4.72 7.65 6.93
C ASN A 137 -4.13 7.29 8.31
N LYS A 138 -2.99 7.92 8.66
CA LYS A 138 -2.30 7.70 9.94
C LYS A 138 -3.17 8.00 11.16
N VAL A 139 -4.09 8.96 11.05
CA VAL A 139 -4.99 9.34 12.14
C VAL A 139 -6.04 8.26 12.37
N ILE A 140 -6.70 7.80 11.31
CA ILE A 140 -7.71 6.72 11.39
C ILE A 140 -7.06 5.43 11.87
N THR A 141 -5.91 5.04 11.29
CA THR A 141 -5.15 3.87 11.74
C THR A 141 -4.88 3.92 13.23
N LYS A 142 -4.35 5.05 13.71
CA LYS A 142 -4.04 5.27 15.12
C LYS A 142 -5.28 5.17 16.02
N GLN A 143 -6.39 5.76 15.62
CA GLN A 143 -7.65 5.71 16.35
C GLN A 143 -8.17 4.27 16.49
N ILE A 144 -8.17 3.51 15.39
CA ILE A 144 -8.58 2.10 15.40
C ILE A 144 -7.68 1.27 16.30
N LEU A 145 -6.36 1.41 16.18
CA LEU A 145 -5.40 0.68 16.99
C LEU A 145 -5.58 1.00 18.48
N SER A 146 -5.63 2.27 18.84
CA SER A 146 -5.72 2.72 20.22
C SER A 146 -7.05 2.31 20.88
N SER A 147 -8.18 2.38 20.15
CA SER A 147 -9.49 1.93 20.68
C SER A 147 -9.58 0.42 20.91
N ASN A 148 -8.64 -0.35 20.33
CA ASN A 148 -8.51 -1.79 20.55
C ASN A 148 -7.32 -2.17 21.45
N GLY A 149 -6.80 -1.21 22.25
CA GLY A 149 -5.75 -1.46 23.23
C GLY A 149 -4.33 -1.60 22.66
N ILE A 150 -4.14 -1.38 21.36
CA ILE A 150 -2.81 -1.41 20.73
C ILE A 150 -2.16 -0.04 20.92
N SER A 151 -0.97 -0.02 21.52
CA SER A 151 -0.26 1.23 21.79
C SER A 151 0.20 1.91 20.52
N THR A 152 -0.12 3.20 20.40
CA THR A 152 0.38 4.13 19.39
C THR A 152 1.02 5.33 20.08
N VAL A 153 1.87 6.08 19.37
CA VAL A 153 2.46 7.31 19.93
C VAL A 153 1.36 8.33 20.18
N GLU A 154 1.37 8.99 21.33
CA GLU A 154 0.41 10.04 21.68
C GLU A 154 0.48 11.19 20.68
N GLY A 155 -0.68 11.64 20.18
CA GLY A 155 -0.76 12.69 19.20
C GLY A 155 -2.18 13.23 19.03
N VAL A 156 -2.26 14.35 18.31
CA VAL A 156 -3.53 14.99 17.92
C VAL A 156 -3.50 15.27 16.42
N SER A 157 -4.66 15.22 15.79
CA SER A 157 -4.83 15.67 14.41
C SER A 157 -5.40 17.08 14.35
N VAL A 158 -5.01 17.83 13.33
CA VAL A 158 -5.51 19.17 13.03
C VAL A 158 -5.78 19.28 11.54
N ARG A 159 -6.80 20.06 11.15
CA ARG A 159 -7.15 20.26 9.75
C ARG A 159 -6.36 21.41 9.14
N ASP A 160 -6.07 21.33 7.87
CA ASP A 160 -5.40 22.39 7.12
C ASP A 160 -6.22 23.68 7.10
N GLU A 161 -7.54 23.60 7.03
CA GLU A 161 -8.46 24.75 7.08
C GLU A 161 -8.34 25.54 8.40
N ASP A 162 -8.21 24.82 9.54
CA ASP A 162 -8.03 25.46 10.84
C ASP A 162 -6.66 26.13 10.95
N ILE A 163 -5.61 25.48 10.46
CA ILE A 163 -4.25 26.03 10.41
C ILE A 163 -4.20 27.30 9.57
N LYS A 164 -4.80 27.28 8.38
CA LYS A 164 -4.86 28.42 7.46
C LYS A 164 -5.67 29.58 8.03
N LYS A 165 -6.72 29.28 8.82
CA LYS A 165 -7.53 30.29 9.50
C LYS A 165 -6.79 30.96 10.64
N ASN A 166 -6.21 30.21 11.58
CA ASN A 166 -5.47 30.71 12.72
C ASN A 166 -4.54 29.65 13.35
N VAL A 167 -3.31 29.56 12.85
CA VAL A 167 -2.32 28.60 13.33
C VAL A 167 -1.94 28.79 14.80
N ASP A 168 -1.96 30.02 15.33
CA ASP A 168 -1.59 30.30 16.72
C ASP A 168 -2.66 29.76 17.69
N GLU A 169 -3.93 29.83 17.30
CA GLU A 169 -5.04 29.22 18.04
C GLU A 169 -4.95 27.70 18.02
N VAL A 170 -4.66 27.09 16.86
CA VAL A 170 -4.42 25.64 16.73
C VAL A 170 -3.32 25.20 17.68
N ILE A 171 -2.17 25.87 17.68
CA ILE A 171 -1.05 25.57 18.57
C ILE A 171 -1.44 25.69 20.06
N LYS A 172 -2.22 26.70 20.42
CA LYS A 172 -2.72 26.87 21.79
C LYS A 172 -3.64 25.72 22.24
N ASN A 173 -4.47 25.23 21.33
CA ASN A 173 -5.49 24.24 21.62
C ASN A 173 -4.97 22.79 21.60
N THR A 174 -3.90 22.49 20.85
CA THR A 174 -3.35 21.12 20.73
C THR A 174 -2.75 20.57 22.01
N LYS A 175 -2.33 21.43 22.96
CA LYS A 175 -1.68 21.06 24.25
C LYS A 175 -0.49 20.10 24.11
N ILE A 176 0.05 19.92 22.91
CA ILE A 176 1.19 19.03 22.67
C ILE A 176 2.47 19.64 23.26
N LYS A 177 3.22 18.80 23.97
CA LYS A 177 4.53 19.17 24.52
C LYS A 177 5.60 19.04 23.44
N LEU A 178 6.47 20.05 23.36
CA LEU A 178 7.66 20.01 22.51
C LEU A 178 8.79 19.22 23.19
N PRO A 179 9.66 18.56 22.44
CA PRO A 179 9.64 18.46 20.98
C PRO A 179 8.51 17.55 20.45
N ALA A 180 7.99 17.87 19.24
CA ALA A 180 6.92 17.14 18.58
C ALA A 180 7.27 16.84 17.14
N ILE A 181 6.67 15.77 16.59
CA ILE A 181 6.78 15.40 15.16
C ILE A 181 5.51 15.85 14.47
N ILE A 182 5.64 16.51 13.33
CA ILE A 182 4.57 16.91 12.44
C ILE A 182 4.59 15.99 11.22
N LYS A 183 3.45 15.37 10.92
CA LYS A 183 3.31 14.40 9.83
C LYS A 183 2.05 14.70 9.00
N PRO A 184 2.12 14.83 7.67
CA PRO A 184 0.95 14.70 6.81
C PRO A 184 0.26 13.35 7.05
N ALA A 185 -1.06 13.33 7.18
CA ALA A 185 -1.81 12.12 7.54
C ALA A 185 -1.81 11.09 6.42
N HIS A 186 -1.83 11.51 5.15
CA HIS A 186 -2.03 10.66 3.97
C HIS A 186 -0.77 10.42 3.11
N LEU A 187 0.39 10.99 3.50
CA LEU A 187 1.63 10.85 2.74
C LEU A 187 2.57 9.81 3.35
N GLY A 188 3.24 9.04 2.48
CA GLY A 188 4.25 8.04 2.82
C GLY A 188 5.68 8.58 2.71
N SER A 189 6.67 7.67 2.83
CA SER A 189 8.09 7.90 2.53
C SER A 189 8.73 9.10 3.25
N SER A 190 8.25 9.44 4.43
CA SER A 190 8.69 10.61 5.22
C SER A 190 8.51 11.97 4.53
N ILE A 191 7.65 12.07 3.52
CA ILE A 191 7.35 13.33 2.83
C ILE A 191 6.63 14.27 3.80
N GLY A 192 7.17 15.47 3.98
CA GLY A 192 6.59 16.51 4.85
C GLY A 192 6.71 16.24 6.35
N ILE A 193 7.46 15.22 6.78
CA ILE A 193 7.72 14.97 8.22
C ILE A 193 8.78 15.93 8.72
N ASN A 194 8.46 16.63 9.83
CA ASN A 194 9.36 17.58 10.49
C ASN A 194 9.34 17.41 12.01
N ILE A 195 10.44 17.76 12.69
CA ILE A 195 10.53 17.80 14.15
C ILE A 195 10.59 19.26 14.59
N ALA A 196 9.59 19.68 15.37
CA ALA A 196 9.54 20.98 16.00
C ALA A 196 10.07 20.91 17.42
N LYS A 197 11.12 21.69 17.72
CA LYS A 197 11.70 21.85 19.06
C LYS A 197 11.18 23.13 19.76
N THR A 198 10.71 24.09 18.97
CA THR A 198 10.20 25.38 19.41
C THR A 198 8.81 25.66 18.85
N LYS A 199 8.06 26.58 19.47
CA LYS A 199 6.75 27.03 18.95
C LYS A 199 6.87 27.68 17.57
N VAL A 200 7.97 28.34 17.27
CA VAL A 200 8.22 28.97 15.98
C VAL A 200 8.37 27.90 14.90
N GLU A 201 9.15 26.86 15.17
CA GLU A 201 9.28 25.71 14.26
C GLU A 201 7.95 24.97 14.10
N LEU A 202 7.19 24.78 15.18
CA LEU A 202 5.86 24.14 15.11
C LEU A 202 4.93 24.92 14.17
N LYS A 203 4.86 26.26 14.34
CA LYS A 203 4.08 27.12 13.46
C LYS A 203 4.50 27.00 12.00
N LYS A 204 5.79 27.08 11.73
CA LYS A 204 6.36 26.94 10.39
C LYS A 204 5.98 25.62 9.76
N TYR A 205 6.21 24.50 10.43
CA TYR A 205 5.98 23.17 9.88
C TYR A 205 4.50 22.82 9.75
N LEU A 206 3.62 23.35 10.60
CA LEU A 206 2.17 23.22 10.42
C LEU A 206 1.70 23.93 9.14
N LEU A 207 2.19 25.15 8.89
CA LEU A 207 1.87 25.88 7.67
C LEU A 207 2.39 25.16 6.43
N GLU A 208 3.63 24.65 6.44
CA GLU A 208 4.18 23.86 5.34
C GLU A 208 3.35 22.59 5.08
N ALA A 209 3.02 21.83 6.11
CA ALA A 209 2.23 20.60 6.00
C ALA A 209 0.80 20.86 5.49
N SER A 210 0.18 22.00 5.88
CA SER A 210 -1.18 22.37 5.44
C SER A 210 -1.30 22.69 3.95
N HIS A 211 -0.18 22.85 3.24
CA HIS A 211 -0.17 23.01 1.78
C HIS A 211 -0.15 21.69 1.02
N ILE A 212 0.18 20.57 1.69
CA ILE A 212 0.38 19.29 1.03
C ILE A 212 -0.58 18.18 1.49
N ASP A 213 -1.27 18.40 2.62
CA ASP A 213 -2.22 17.41 3.16
C ASP A 213 -3.38 18.13 3.89
N PRO A 214 -4.64 17.71 3.71
CA PRO A 214 -5.77 18.30 4.40
C PRO A 214 -5.83 17.98 5.89
N GLU A 215 -5.08 16.97 6.37
CA GLU A 215 -5.05 16.57 7.77
C GLU A 215 -3.60 16.36 8.24
N ILE A 216 -3.23 16.98 9.34
CA ILE A 216 -1.89 16.94 9.89
C ILE A 216 -1.91 16.29 11.28
N LEU A 217 -1.09 15.26 11.46
CA LEU A 217 -0.86 14.58 12.72
C LEU A 217 0.34 15.22 13.43
N ILE A 218 0.13 15.64 14.69
CA ILE A 218 1.17 16.14 15.56
C ILE A 218 1.38 15.11 16.67
N GLU A 219 2.56 14.52 16.77
CA GLU A 219 2.89 13.47 17.74
C GLU A 219 4.00 13.90 18.68
N LYS A 220 3.97 13.35 19.90
CA LYS A 220 5.07 13.43 20.83
C LYS A 220 6.32 12.79 20.22
N LEU A 221 7.46 13.46 20.32
CA LEU A 221 8.73 12.85 19.96
C LEU A 221 9.13 11.81 21.02
N ILE A 222 9.30 10.57 20.62
CA ILE A 222 9.89 9.52 21.43
C ILE A 222 11.40 9.53 21.20
N SER A 223 12.17 9.54 22.29
CA SER A 223 13.62 9.41 22.28
C SER A 223 14.04 8.01 22.73
N ASN A 224 15.24 7.58 22.35
CA ASN A 224 15.80 6.29 22.76
C ASN A 224 14.89 5.12 22.41
N PHE A 225 14.67 4.92 21.12
CA PHE A 225 13.87 3.82 20.60
C PHE A 225 14.65 3.02 19.56
N GLU A 226 14.20 1.81 19.32
CA GLU A 226 14.59 0.97 18.19
C GLU A 226 13.41 0.80 17.26
N GLU A 227 13.67 0.80 15.95
CA GLU A 227 12.65 0.54 14.92
C GLU A 227 12.69 -0.92 14.49
N TYR A 228 11.51 -1.50 14.27
CA TYR A 228 11.36 -2.85 13.75
C TYR A 228 10.26 -2.89 12.70
N ASN A 229 10.51 -3.64 11.62
CA ASN A 229 9.54 -3.82 10.55
C ASN A 229 9.20 -5.30 10.39
N ILE A 230 7.92 -5.59 10.21
CA ILE A 230 7.41 -6.94 9.98
C ILE A 230 6.39 -6.91 8.86
N SER A 231 6.56 -7.78 7.87
CA SER A 231 5.51 -8.01 6.86
C SER A 231 4.56 -9.11 7.32
N VAL A 232 3.28 -8.91 7.05
CA VAL A 232 2.23 -9.90 7.34
C VAL A 232 1.43 -10.16 6.07
N ARG A 233 1.13 -11.43 5.80
CA ARG A 233 0.30 -11.84 4.66
C ARG A 233 -0.62 -13.01 5.00
N ARG A 234 -1.68 -13.19 4.21
CA ARG A 234 -2.56 -14.35 4.29
C ARG A 234 -2.32 -15.25 3.08
N ILE A 235 -1.98 -16.52 3.32
CA ILE A 235 -1.75 -17.52 2.28
C ILE A 235 -2.50 -18.80 2.64
N LYS A 236 -3.31 -19.30 1.72
CA LYS A 236 -4.13 -20.51 1.92
C LYS A 236 -4.94 -20.45 3.21
N GLY A 237 -5.51 -19.28 3.50
CA GLY A 237 -6.32 -19.03 4.71
C GLY A 237 -5.51 -18.80 6.00
N LYS A 238 -4.20 -19.01 6.01
CA LYS A 238 -3.34 -18.79 7.19
C LYS A 238 -2.68 -17.41 7.13
N ILE A 239 -2.70 -16.70 8.26
CA ILE A 239 -1.99 -15.43 8.43
C ILE A 239 -0.63 -15.72 9.04
N GLY A 240 0.43 -15.25 8.41
CA GLY A 240 1.81 -15.40 8.86
C GLY A 240 2.57 -14.08 8.83
N ALA A 241 3.52 -13.94 9.76
CA ALA A 241 4.46 -12.83 9.83
C ALA A 241 5.83 -13.26 9.29
N SER A 242 6.53 -12.33 8.64
CA SER A 242 7.91 -12.50 8.19
C SER A 242 8.91 -12.50 9.36
N GLU A 243 10.19 -12.67 9.04
CA GLU A 243 11.26 -12.30 9.96
C GLU A 243 11.20 -10.81 10.30
N VAL A 244 11.74 -10.49 11.50
CA VAL A 244 11.82 -9.11 12.01
C VAL A 244 13.04 -8.42 11.41
N GLU A 245 12.84 -7.24 10.83
CA GLU A 245 13.89 -6.35 10.38
C GLU A 245 14.15 -5.27 11.43
N ARG A 246 15.43 -4.94 11.68
CA ARG A 246 15.84 -3.71 12.34
C ARG A 246 16.53 -2.80 11.33
N PRO A 247 15.88 -1.70 10.86
CA PRO A 247 16.53 -0.72 10.02
C PRO A 247 17.71 -0.07 10.75
N ILE A 248 18.85 0.10 10.06
CA ILE A 248 20.02 0.80 10.62
C ILE A 248 20.02 2.20 10.03
N SER A 249 19.58 3.18 10.81
CA SER A 249 19.62 4.60 10.47
C SER A 249 20.68 5.33 11.27
N LYS A 250 21.34 6.31 10.63
CA LYS A 250 22.22 7.26 11.32
C LYS A 250 21.47 8.47 11.91
N ASP A 251 20.25 8.71 11.42
CA ASP A 251 19.40 9.85 11.76
C ASP A 251 18.13 9.39 12.47
N GLN A 252 17.54 10.21 13.32
CA GLN A 252 16.30 9.92 14.05
C GLN A 252 15.09 9.70 13.12
N ILE A 253 15.14 10.22 11.89
CA ILE A 253 14.13 9.99 10.85
C ILE A 253 14.86 9.78 9.53
N LEU A 254 14.66 8.61 8.90
CA LEU A 254 15.11 8.38 7.52
C LEU A 254 14.30 9.28 6.57
N SER A 255 14.96 10.27 5.97
CA SER A 255 14.35 11.14 4.97
C SER A 255 14.02 10.36 3.68
N PHE A 256 13.15 10.92 2.82
CA PHE A 256 12.89 10.38 1.48
C PHE A 256 14.21 10.20 0.68
N THR A 257 15.11 11.17 0.80
CA THR A 257 16.43 11.14 0.17
C THR A 257 17.28 9.96 0.69
N ASP A 258 17.22 9.68 1.99
CA ASP A 258 17.96 8.55 2.57
C ASP A 258 17.37 7.21 2.14
N LYS A 259 16.04 7.13 2.07
CA LYS A 259 15.33 5.90 1.64
C LYS A 259 15.56 5.54 0.17
N TYR A 260 15.71 6.52 -0.72
CA TYR A 260 15.66 6.27 -2.17
C TYR A 260 16.80 6.85 -2.99
N GLN A 261 17.51 7.90 -2.52
CA GLN A 261 18.52 8.60 -3.30
C GLN A 261 19.97 8.34 -2.84
N ARG A 262 20.23 8.09 -1.55
CA ARG A 262 21.59 7.84 -1.04
C ARG A 262 22.11 6.42 -1.24
N GLY A 263 21.30 5.48 -1.67
CA GLY A 263 21.74 4.15 -2.09
C GLY A 263 22.61 4.24 -3.34
N GLY A 264 23.94 4.41 -3.15
CA GLY A 264 24.89 4.51 -4.26
C GLY A 264 24.74 3.37 -5.28
N LYS A 265 25.32 3.50 -6.49
CA LYS A 265 25.35 2.61 -7.71
C LYS A 265 24.49 1.32 -7.79
N LYS A 266 23.75 0.93 -6.74
CA LYS A 266 22.78 -0.16 -6.68
C LYS A 266 21.39 0.41 -6.40
N SER A 267 20.67 0.79 -7.44
CA SER A 267 19.27 1.21 -7.40
C SER A 267 18.35 0.04 -6.98
N GLY A 268 18.29 -0.27 -5.70
CA GLY A 268 17.53 -1.41 -5.16
C GLY A 268 16.26 -1.04 -4.37
N GLY A 269 15.89 0.25 -4.27
CA GLY A 269 14.75 0.69 -3.46
C GLY A 269 14.95 0.34 -1.98
N MET A 270 13.86 0.06 -1.24
CA MET A 270 13.88 -0.32 0.18
C MET A 270 14.80 -1.53 0.48
N ALA A 271 14.95 -2.46 -0.46
CA ALA A 271 15.80 -3.63 -0.29
C ALA A 271 17.30 -3.31 -0.20
N SER A 272 17.75 -2.12 -0.58
CA SER A 272 19.17 -1.71 -0.56
C SER A 272 19.60 -0.97 0.71
N LEU A 273 18.69 -0.67 1.63
CA LEU A 273 19.00 0.04 2.88
C LEU A 273 19.83 -0.85 3.83
N SER A 274 20.68 -0.22 4.65
CA SER A 274 21.38 -0.90 5.74
C SER A 274 20.38 -1.40 6.77
N ARG A 275 20.50 -2.70 7.14
CA ARG A 275 19.55 -3.36 8.05
C ARG A 275 20.19 -4.55 8.73
N GLU A 276 19.62 -4.94 9.83
CA GLU A 276 19.83 -6.23 10.45
C GLU A 276 18.60 -7.10 10.19
N LEU A 277 18.79 -8.24 9.49
CA LEU A 277 17.71 -9.13 9.08
C LEU A 277 18.19 -10.58 9.02
N PRO A 278 17.69 -11.51 9.85
CA PRO A 278 16.79 -11.24 10.97
C PRO A 278 17.40 -10.32 12.03
N ALA A 279 16.59 -9.51 12.70
CA ALA A 279 17.05 -8.66 13.80
C ALA A 279 17.55 -9.50 14.97
N LYS A 280 18.70 -9.13 15.54
CA LYS A 280 19.28 -9.78 16.72
C LYS A 280 18.62 -9.23 17.98
N ILE A 281 17.47 -9.77 18.30
CA ILE A 281 16.66 -9.40 19.46
C ILE A 281 16.34 -10.64 20.29
N ASP A 282 15.93 -10.40 21.52
CA ASP A 282 15.48 -11.47 22.40
C ASP A 282 14.18 -12.12 21.86
N LYS A 283 14.06 -13.44 22.00
CA LYS A 283 12.94 -14.22 21.49
C LYS A 283 11.58 -13.79 22.01
N ILE A 284 11.51 -13.29 23.24
CA ILE A 284 10.25 -12.82 23.86
C ILE A 284 9.77 -11.55 23.13
N LEU A 285 10.68 -10.63 22.81
CA LEU A 285 10.36 -9.42 22.03
C LEU A 285 9.97 -9.80 20.61
N GLU A 286 10.70 -10.70 19.97
CA GLU A 286 10.39 -11.18 18.62
C GLU A 286 8.97 -11.75 18.53
N GLU A 287 8.62 -12.66 19.44
CA GLU A 287 7.29 -13.28 19.51
C GLU A 287 6.19 -12.24 19.76
N LYS A 288 6.42 -11.28 20.68
CA LYS A 288 5.48 -10.17 20.94
C LYS A 288 5.24 -9.34 19.68
N LEU A 289 6.30 -8.97 18.97
CA LEU A 289 6.23 -8.16 17.74
C LEU A 289 5.47 -8.92 16.63
N LYS A 290 5.83 -10.19 16.37
CA LYS A 290 5.15 -11.05 15.38
C LYS A 290 3.67 -11.26 15.71
N LYS A 291 3.34 -11.51 16.99
CA LYS A 291 1.95 -11.66 17.46
C LYS A 291 1.16 -10.37 17.26
N LEU A 292 1.71 -9.24 17.67
CA LEU A 292 1.08 -7.92 17.51
C LEU A 292 0.88 -7.57 16.03
N ALA A 293 1.85 -7.88 15.17
CA ALA A 293 1.72 -7.68 13.73
C ALA A 293 0.54 -8.46 13.13
N VAL A 294 0.38 -9.73 13.52
CA VAL A 294 -0.77 -10.56 13.11
C VAL A 294 -2.09 -10.02 13.65
N GLU A 295 -2.09 -9.51 14.87
CA GLU A 295 -3.28 -8.88 15.50
C GLU A 295 -3.70 -7.61 14.73
N VAL A 296 -2.76 -6.72 14.40
CA VAL A 296 -3.01 -5.53 13.58
C VAL A 296 -3.59 -5.93 12.23
N PHE A 297 -2.99 -6.92 11.54
CA PHE A 297 -3.49 -7.41 10.25
C PHE A 297 -4.96 -7.86 10.31
N ARG A 298 -5.32 -8.59 11.37
CA ARG A 298 -6.71 -9.05 11.59
C ARG A 298 -7.65 -7.89 11.90
N LEU A 299 -7.22 -6.98 12.78
CA LEU A 299 -8.02 -5.86 13.24
C LEU A 299 -8.45 -4.94 12.10
N ILE A 300 -7.52 -4.61 11.20
CA ILE A 300 -7.81 -3.78 10.01
C ILE A 300 -8.41 -4.59 8.86
N ARG A 301 -8.69 -5.88 9.06
CA ARG A 301 -9.24 -6.79 8.05
C ARG A 301 -8.45 -6.82 6.74
N ALA A 302 -7.12 -6.71 6.84
CA ALA A 302 -6.26 -6.66 5.67
C ALA A 302 -6.37 -7.95 4.84
N LYS A 303 -6.24 -7.79 3.53
CA LYS A 303 -6.01 -8.84 2.55
C LYS A 303 -4.63 -8.66 1.93
N GLY A 304 -4.21 -9.62 1.12
CA GLY A 304 -2.91 -9.56 0.48
C GLY A 304 -1.77 -9.53 1.49
N MET A 305 -0.95 -8.50 1.42
CA MET A 305 0.25 -8.34 2.25
C MET A 305 0.42 -6.87 2.67
N ILE A 306 0.79 -6.66 3.94
CA ILE A 306 1.12 -5.34 4.51
C ILE A 306 2.48 -5.39 5.20
N ARG A 307 3.06 -4.22 5.51
CA ARG A 307 4.18 -4.11 6.45
C ARG A 307 3.77 -3.20 7.60
N ILE A 308 4.10 -3.62 8.80
CA ILE A 308 3.85 -2.87 10.02
C ILE A 308 5.20 -2.43 10.57
N ASP A 309 5.30 -1.14 10.85
CA ASP A 309 6.49 -0.50 11.38
C ASP A 309 6.26 -0.23 12.87
N PHE A 310 7.19 -0.70 13.69
CA PHE A 310 7.13 -0.61 15.15
C PHE A 310 8.25 0.28 15.68
N MET A 311 7.97 0.91 16.80
CA MET A 311 8.96 1.60 17.63
C MET A 311 8.92 0.96 19.02
N VAL A 312 10.08 0.55 19.51
CA VAL A 312 10.25 -0.03 20.85
C VAL A 312 11.09 0.92 21.67
N SER A 313 10.53 1.44 22.77
CA SER A 313 11.23 2.33 23.70
C SER A 313 10.99 1.83 25.11
N ALA A 314 12.06 1.52 25.83
CA ALA A 314 12.02 0.76 27.09
C ALA A 314 11.19 -0.54 26.88
N ASP A 315 10.16 -0.78 27.72
CA ASP A 315 9.34 -1.99 27.64
C ASP A 315 8.06 -1.80 26.80
N LYS A 316 7.92 -0.65 26.11
CA LYS A 316 6.70 -0.31 25.37
C LYS A 316 6.88 -0.43 23.88
N ILE A 317 5.98 -1.19 23.26
CA ILE A 317 5.91 -1.36 21.81
C ILE A 317 4.83 -0.43 21.27
N TYR A 318 5.17 0.39 20.28
CA TYR A 318 4.23 1.26 19.58
C TYR A 318 4.12 0.83 18.11
N VAL A 319 2.92 0.74 17.59
CA VAL A 319 2.70 0.70 16.14
C VAL A 319 2.77 2.13 15.61
N THR A 320 3.68 2.39 14.69
CA THR A 320 3.93 3.73 14.15
C THR A 320 3.29 3.95 12.78
N GLU A 321 3.29 2.91 11.93
CA GLU A 321 2.75 2.97 10.59
C GLU A 321 2.33 1.57 10.11
N VAL A 322 1.31 1.52 9.26
CA VAL A 322 0.90 0.31 8.54
C VAL A 322 0.91 0.63 7.05
N ASN A 323 1.78 -0.07 6.32
CA ASN A 323 1.98 0.16 4.88
C ASN A 323 1.18 -0.87 4.08
N PRO A 324 0.15 -0.46 3.31
CA PRO A 324 -0.74 -1.40 2.59
C PRO A 324 -0.05 -2.09 1.42
N ILE A 325 0.86 -1.39 0.74
CA ILE A 325 1.70 -1.96 -0.32
C ILE A 325 3.16 -1.59 -0.02
N PRO A 326 3.89 -2.43 0.73
CA PRO A 326 5.21 -2.07 1.21
C PRO A 326 6.25 -1.97 0.11
N GLY A 327 7.23 -1.09 0.29
CA GLY A 327 8.33 -0.88 -0.65
C GLY A 327 9.02 -2.18 -1.06
N SER A 328 9.28 -2.34 -2.37
CA SER A 328 9.79 -3.59 -2.97
C SER A 328 8.96 -4.82 -2.56
N MET A 329 7.67 -4.65 -2.27
CA MET A 329 6.77 -5.72 -1.81
C MET A 329 7.31 -6.47 -0.58
N SER A 330 8.14 -5.86 0.24
CA SER A 330 8.83 -6.48 1.39
C SER A 330 9.43 -7.86 1.08
N TYR A 331 9.79 -8.13 -0.20
CA TYR A 331 10.23 -9.46 -0.60
C TYR A 331 11.45 -9.94 0.20
N TYR A 332 12.35 -9.04 0.55
CA TYR A 332 13.56 -9.34 1.31
C TYR A 332 13.25 -9.87 2.73
N LEU A 333 12.13 -9.46 3.35
CA LEU A 333 11.68 -10.00 4.64
C LEU A 333 11.20 -11.45 4.49
N TRP A 334 10.53 -11.74 3.39
CA TRP A 334 10.04 -13.09 3.10
C TRP A 334 11.15 -14.02 2.62
N GLU A 335 12.15 -13.52 1.88
CA GLU A 335 13.36 -14.28 1.55
C GLU A 335 14.13 -14.70 2.81
N ALA A 336 14.26 -13.80 3.79
CA ALA A 336 14.82 -14.14 5.10
C ALA A 336 13.97 -15.18 5.85
N SER A 337 12.67 -15.26 5.57
CA SER A 337 11.74 -16.27 6.08
C SER A 337 11.70 -17.56 5.23
N GLY A 338 12.59 -17.70 4.24
CA GLY A 338 12.68 -18.89 3.38
C GLY A 338 11.69 -18.91 2.19
N VAL A 339 11.03 -17.80 1.87
CA VAL A 339 10.08 -17.69 0.75
C VAL A 339 10.68 -16.84 -0.35
N SER A 340 10.91 -17.41 -1.53
CA SER A 340 11.43 -16.65 -2.66
C SER A 340 10.44 -15.59 -3.17
N PHE A 341 10.95 -14.51 -3.78
CA PHE A 341 10.08 -13.46 -4.32
C PHE A 341 9.11 -14.00 -5.38
N ARG A 342 9.55 -14.96 -6.21
CA ARG A 342 8.68 -15.64 -7.18
C ARG A 342 7.52 -16.39 -6.52
N GLU A 343 7.80 -17.11 -5.46
CA GLU A 343 6.78 -17.83 -4.68
C GLU A 343 5.82 -16.85 -4.00
N GLN A 344 6.34 -15.77 -3.41
CA GLN A 344 5.51 -14.72 -2.83
C GLN A 344 4.53 -14.11 -3.85
N ILE A 345 4.99 -13.81 -5.08
CA ILE A 345 4.13 -13.29 -6.14
C ILE A 345 3.04 -14.31 -6.49
N THR A 346 3.41 -15.58 -6.63
CA THR A 346 2.48 -16.66 -6.93
C THR A 346 1.42 -16.81 -5.85
N ASP A 347 1.83 -16.88 -4.60
CA ASP A 347 0.96 -17.00 -3.43
C ASP A 347 -0.06 -15.84 -3.35
N LEU A 348 0.39 -14.61 -3.58
CA LEU A 348 -0.48 -13.43 -3.51
C LEU A 348 -1.52 -13.43 -4.65
N ILE A 349 -1.15 -13.83 -5.86
CA ILE A 349 -2.09 -13.93 -6.99
C ILE A 349 -3.13 -15.03 -6.72
N ASP A 350 -2.69 -16.21 -6.30
CA ASP A 350 -3.57 -17.34 -6.02
C ASP A 350 -4.53 -17.02 -4.86
N GLN A 351 -4.03 -16.34 -3.81
CA GLN A 351 -4.86 -15.89 -2.69
C GLN A 351 -5.89 -14.83 -3.12
N ALA A 352 -5.51 -13.89 -4.00
CA ALA A 352 -6.43 -12.88 -4.51
C ALA A 352 -7.58 -13.50 -5.30
N ILE A 353 -7.28 -14.50 -6.14
CA ILE A 353 -8.29 -15.24 -6.91
C ILE A 353 -9.21 -16.04 -5.96
N ALA A 354 -8.65 -16.68 -4.93
CA ALA A 354 -9.42 -17.42 -3.94
C ALA A 354 -10.35 -16.50 -3.13
N ASP A 355 -9.83 -15.36 -2.64
CA ASP A 355 -10.61 -14.37 -1.90
C ASP A 355 -11.76 -13.79 -2.74
N PHE A 356 -11.52 -13.56 -4.03
CA PHE A 356 -12.54 -13.09 -4.95
C PHE A 356 -13.63 -14.15 -5.16
N SER A 357 -13.26 -15.40 -5.35
CA SER A 357 -14.20 -16.51 -5.51
C SER A 357 -15.08 -16.69 -4.27
N GLU A 358 -14.50 -16.55 -3.07
CA GLU A 358 -15.24 -16.58 -1.82
C GLU A 358 -16.24 -15.40 -1.73
N LYS A 359 -15.82 -14.17 -2.12
CA LYS A 359 -16.70 -13.00 -2.17
C LYS A 359 -17.87 -13.19 -3.13
N GLN A 360 -17.62 -13.74 -4.31
CA GLN A 360 -18.66 -14.01 -5.31
C GLN A 360 -19.67 -15.05 -4.84
N SER A 361 -19.24 -16.08 -4.10
CA SER A 361 -20.14 -17.12 -3.57
C SER A 361 -21.15 -16.58 -2.53
N LYS A 362 -20.87 -15.42 -1.95
CA LYS A 362 -21.72 -14.72 -0.97
C LYS A 362 -22.62 -13.65 -1.61
N ARG A 363 -22.54 -13.46 -2.93
CA ARG A 363 -23.39 -12.50 -3.65
C ARG A 363 -24.82 -13.02 -3.70
N VAL A 364 -25.75 -12.22 -3.15
CA VAL A 364 -27.19 -12.51 -3.22
C VAL A 364 -27.77 -11.75 -4.41
N ASP A 365 -28.35 -12.47 -5.37
CA ASP A 365 -29.11 -11.87 -6.46
C ASP A 365 -30.55 -11.60 -5.96
N TYR A 366 -30.85 -10.34 -5.69
CA TYR A 366 -32.19 -9.92 -5.26
C TYR A 366 -32.97 -9.43 -6.47
N ARG A 367 -33.96 -10.23 -6.92
CA ARG A 367 -34.89 -9.82 -7.97
C ARG A 367 -35.95 -8.88 -7.41
N SER A 368 -36.06 -7.70 -8.00
CA SER A 368 -37.04 -6.69 -7.63
C SER A 368 -37.77 -6.21 -8.87
N ASP A 369 -39.09 -6.05 -8.76
CA ASP A 369 -39.97 -5.48 -9.77
C ASP A 369 -40.26 -3.98 -9.56
N ILE A 370 -39.49 -3.32 -8.67
CA ILE A 370 -39.69 -1.92 -8.28
C ILE A 370 -39.64 -0.99 -9.50
N VAL A 371 -38.68 -1.19 -10.39
CA VAL A 371 -38.54 -0.36 -11.60
C VAL A 371 -39.72 -0.53 -12.53
N GLU A 372 -40.16 -1.78 -12.74
CA GLU A 372 -41.32 -2.09 -13.57
C GLU A 372 -42.58 -1.44 -13.00
N LYS A 373 -42.83 -1.57 -11.70
CA LYS A 373 -43.92 -0.92 -10.99
C LYS A 373 -43.86 0.62 -11.07
N PHE A 374 -42.67 1.20 -10.94
CA PHE A 374 -42.49 2.65 -11.05
C PHE A 374 -42.83 3.17 -12.47
N ILE A 375 -42.41 2.46 -13.49
CA ILE A 375 -42.70 2.84 -14.90
C ILE A 375 -44.17 2.68 -15.21
N THR A 376 -44.80 1.57 -14.83
CA THR A 376 -46.22 1.31 -15.10
C THR A 376 -47.17 2.28 -14.36
N HIS A 377 -46.83 2.66 -13.12
CA HIS A 377 -47.65 3.62 -12.34
C HIS A 377 -47.64 5.06 -12.92
N ASN A 378 -46.60 5.44 -13.68
CA ASN A 378 -46.51 6.79 -14.28
C ASN A 378 -47.01 6.85 -15.73
N ILE A 379 -47.52 5.75 -16.31
CA ILE A 379 -48.11 5.73 -17.65
C ILE A 379 -49.64 5.91 -17.58
N ASP A 380 -50.25 5.69 -16.41
CA ASP A 380 -51.71 5.82 -16.18
C ASP A 380 -52.15 7.20 -15.66
N HIS A 381 -51.28 8.21 -15.72
CA HIS A 381 -51.54 9.62 -15.44
C HIS A 381 -50.99 10.48 -16.59
#